data_df546d7611fc90d895875400ddea67d0
#
_entry.id   df546d7611fc90d895875400ddea67d0
#
_cell.length_a   1.000
_cell.length_b   1.000
_cell.length_c   1.000
_cell.angle_alpha   90.00
_cell.angle_beta   90.00
_cell.angle_gamma   90.00
#
_symmetry.space_group_name_H-M   'P 1'
#
loop_
_entity.id
_entity.type
_entity.pdbx_description
1 polymer ?
#
loop_
_entity_poly.entity_id
_entity_poly.type
_entity_poly.pdbx_seq_one_letter_code
_entity_poly.pdbx_strand_id
1 'polypeptide(L)'
;MFGSVIGKIFEWFYNKKLWSYPQSTILSLIEPALDEISVQEGFNIRQTDPEFVKKLIEELNTYTISTIETIKSHGFLTSNSRSEIDLTTDYYSPKYDMKIRLGGRVDFIHYKDGESWILDGKGSKYRERYVDSEQLIWYAVQHYILYHMAPTRLGFIFFKFPEDPVKWIEYDDDSIRKSIDTTFSIMKKIHLSIFPANPSSGCRMCGYTSKCEEGTKFLAARKVETGGRVDVDSFFGLDPV
;
A
#
# COMPACT_ATOMS: atom_id res chain seq x y z
N MET A 1 6.23 -5.49 8.90
CA MET A 1 7.07 -4.70 9.86
C MET A 1 7.87 -3.59 9.20
N PHE A 2 8.87 -3.83 8.32
CA PHE A 2 9.71 -2.76 7.74
C PHE A 2 8.89 -1.61 7.10
N GLY A 3 7.94 -1.93 6.21
CA GLY A 3 7.08 -0.93 5.56
C GLY A 3 6.21 -0.16 6.55
N SER A 4 5.66 -0.84 7.54
CA SER A 4 4.84 -0.22 8.59
C SER A 4 5.65 0.77 9.44
N VAL A 5 6.90 0.43 9.78
CA VAL A 5 7.78 1.32 10.56
C VAL A 5 8.16 2.57 9.76
N ILE A 6 8.56 2.42 8.49
CA ILE A 6 8.84 3.58 7.62
C ILE A 6 7.58 4.44 7.43
N GLY A 7 6.42 3.84 7.19
CA GLY A 7 5.15 4.56 7.10
C GLY A 7 4.90 5.40 8.35
N LYS A 8 5.12 4.81 9.55
CA LYS A 8 4.95 5.52 10.83
C LYS A 8 5.92 6.69 11.01
N ILE A 9 7.18 6.52 10.60
CA ILE A 9 8.17 7.60 10.63
C ILE A 9 7.72 8.76 9.75
N PHE A 10 7.20 8.47 8.54
CA PHE A 10 6.73 9.51 7.63
C PHE A 10 5.40 10.13 8.07
N GLU A 11 4.51 9.37 8.71
CA GLU A 11 3.32 9.94 9.38
C GLU A 11 3.75 11.03 10.38
N TRP A 12 4.70 10.74 11.26
CA TRP A 12 5.20 11.73 12.21
C TRP A 12 5.97 12.87 11.54
N PHE A 13 6.75 12.56 10.50
CA PHE A 13 7.51 13.56 9.75
C PHE A 13 6.58 14.65 9.16
N TYR A 14 5.48 14.25 8.54
CA TYR A 14 4.50 15.18 7.99
C TYR A 14 3.65 15.85 9.07
N ASN A 15 3.13 15.10 10.01
CA ASN A 15 2.24 15.63 11.06
C ASN A 15 2.94 16.63 11.97
N LYS A 16 4.22 16.42 12.26
CA LYS A 16 5.03 17.31 13.09
C LYS A 16 5.86 18.33 12.29
N LYS A 17 5.72 18.34 10.96
CA LYS A 17 6.45 19.25 10.05
C LYS A 17 7.98 19.20 10.24
N LEU A 18 8.55 18.00 10.31
CA LEU A 18 9.96 17.80 10.68
C LEU A 18 10.94 18.09 9.54
N TRP A 19 10.53 18.54 8.39
CA TRP A 19 11.40 18.80 7.23
C TRP A 19 12.42 19.92 7.43
N SER A 20 12.21 20.82 8.41
CA SER A 20 13.16 21.86 8.79
C SER A 20 14.12 21.43 9.92
N TYR A 21 13.93 20.24 10.48
CA TYR A 21 14.79 19.72 11.55
C TYR A 21 16.03 19.01 10.99
N PRO A 22 17.10 18.89 11.78
CA PRO A 22 18.25 18.08 11.42
C PRO A 22 17.86 16.63 11.15
N GLN A 23 18.54 15.98 10.22
CA GLN A 23 18.31 14.58 9.86
C GLN A 23 18.39 13.64 11.07
N SER A 24 19.29 13.92 12.03
CA SER A 24 19.41 13.16 13.28
C SER A 24 18.12 13.14 14.10
N THR A 25 17.33 14.22 14.08
CA THR A 25 16.03 14.27 14.76
C THR A 25 15.04 13.30 14.10
N ILE A 26 15.08 13.15 12.79
CA ILE A 26 14.18 12.24 12.08
C ILE A 26 14.62 10.80 12.33
N LEU A 27 15.92 10.53 12.32
CA LEU A 27 16.45 9.20 12.60
C LEU A 27 16.16 8.75 14.04
N SER A 28 16.08 9.67 15.00
CA SER A 28 15.69 9.33 16.38
C SER A 28 14.23 8.84 16.52
N LEU A 29 13.42 8.97 15.48
CA LEU A 29 12.05 8.41 15.46
C LEU A 29 12.02 6.91 15.16
N ILE A 30 13.11 6.31 14.68
CA ILE A 30 13.12 4.91 14.21
C ILE A 30 12.83 3.95 15.38
N GLU A 31 13.51 4.09 16.50
CA GLU A 31 13.29 3.21 17.65
C GLU A 31 11.87 3.35 18.23
N PRO A 32 11.35 4.57 18.49
CA PRO A 32 9.96 4.72 18.91
C PRO A 32 8.92 4.18 17.91
N ALA A 33 9.15 4.35 16.60
CA ALA A 33 8.26 3.80 15.58
C ALA A 33 8.32 2.27 15.56
N LEU A 34 9.50 1.69 15.71
CA LEU A 34 9.69 0.26 15.78
C LEU A 34 8.99 -0.34 17.01
N ASP A 35 9.12 0.29 18.17
CA ASP A 35 8.43 -0.12 19.40
C ASP A 35 6.90 -0.05 19.21
N GLU A 36 6.35 1.04 18.68
CA GLU A 36 4.91 1.19 18.47
C GLU A 36 4.36 0.13 17.51
N ILE A 37 5.00 -0.04 16.35
CA ILE A 37 4.57 -1.00 15.33
C ILE A 37 4.71 -2.44 15.84
N SER A 38 5.78 -2.76 16.58
CA SER A 38 5.97 -4.10 17.12
C SER A 38 4.83 -4.49 18.07
N VAL A 39 4.35 -3.56 18.88
CA VAL A 39 3.20 -3.78 19.77
C VAL A 39 1.91 -3.96 18.95
N GLN A 40 1.69 -3.13 17.92
CA GLN A 40 0.50 -3.20 17.07
C GLN A 40 0.43 -4.51 16.27
N GLU A 41 1.57 -5.00 15.79
CA GLU A 41 1.66 -6.26 15.05
C GLU A 41 1.77 -7.50 15.97
N GLY A 42 1.70 -7.34 17.30
CA GLY A 42 1.80 -8.41 18.26
C GLY A 42 3.19 -9.06 18.35
N PHE A 43 4.21 -8.32 17.96
CA PHE A 43 5.61 -8.75 17.92
C PHE A 43 6.38 -8.13 19.08
N ASN A 44 7.20 -8.90 19.78
CA ASN A 44 8.05 -8.36 20.86
C ASN A 44 9.49 -8.17 20.38
N ILE A 45 9.81 -6.95 19.97
CA ILE A 45 11.14 -6.59 19.46
C ILE A 45 12.27 -6.87 20.46
N ARG A 46 11.98 -6.75 21.76
CA ARG A 46 12.98 -6.97 22.84
C ARG A 46 13.30 -8.43 23.07
N GLN A 47 12.47 -9.35 22.58
CA GLN A 47 12.67 -10.79 22.63
C GLN A 47 13.24 -11.37 21.33
N THR A 48 13.50 -10.49 20.36
CA THR A 48 14.05 -10.87 19.06
C THR A 48 15.56 -10.86 19.10
N ASP A 49 16.18 -11.65 18.23
CA ASP A 49 17.63 -11.69 18.04
C ASP A 49 18.21 -10.28 17.88
N PRO A 50 19.15 -9.86 18.76
CA PRO A 50 19.75 -8.53 18.72
C PRO A 50 20.43 -8.19 17.39
N GLU A 51 21.04 -9.16 16.73
CA GLU A 51 21.69 -8.95 15.43
C GLU A 51 20.66 -8.67 14.32
N PHE A 52 19.50 -9.33 14.37
CA PHE A 52 18.39 -9.04 13.47
C PHE A 52 17.88 -7.61 13.67
N VAL A 53 17.65 -7.22 14.94
CA VAL A 53 17.17 -5.86 15.28
C VAL A 53 18.15 -4.79 14.83
N LYS A 54 19.45 -5.00 15.06
CA LYS A 54 20.51 -4.09 14.62
C LYS A 54 20.49 -3.90 13.10
N LYS A 55 20.46 -4.99 12.33
CA LYS A 55 20.36 -4.93 10.85
C LYS A 55 19.09 -4.22 10.38
N LEU A 56 17.97 -4.46 11.04
CA LEU A 56 16.71 -3.79 10.73
C LEU A 56 16.83 -2.26 10.95
N ILE A 57 17.42 -1.82 12.06
CA ILE A 57 17.64 -0.41 12.36
C ILE A 57 18.59 0.22 11.34
N GLU A 58 19.67 -0.45 10.96
CA GLU A 58 20.62 0.02 9.93
C GLU A 58 19.90 0.18 8.57
N GLU A 59 19.07 -0.79 8.19
CA GLU A 59 18.26 -0.73 6.96
C GLU A 59 17.25 0.42 7.04
N LEU A 60 16.55 0.58 8.15
CA LEU A 60 15.60 1.66 8.38
C LEU A 60 16.28 3.04 8.31
N ASN A 61 17.46 3.21 8.91
CA ASN A 61 18.25 4.44 8.82
C ASN A 61 18.54 4.80 7.36
N THR A 62 19.09 3.85 6.61
CA THR A 62 19.47 4.04 5.20
C THR A 62 18.28 4.48 4.35
N TYR A 63 17.18 3.76 4.44
CA TYR A 63 16.01 4.03 3.59
C TYR A 63 15.18 5.24 4.05
N THR A 64 15.20 5.56 5.35
CA THR A 64 14.61 6.81 5.83
C THR A 64 15.33 8.02 5.25
N ILE A 65 16.67 8.03 5.26
CA ILE A 65 17.49 9.10 4.66
C ILE A 65 17.19 9.23 3.17
N SER A 66 17.32 8.15 2.42
CA SER A 66 17.06 8.13 0.98
C SER A 66 15.67 8.62 0.62
N THR A 67 14.65 8.22 1.39
CA THR A 67 13.28 8.67 1.15
C THR A 67 13.09 10.16 1.43
N ILE A 68 13.72 10.71 2.48
CA ILE A 68 13.70 12.15 2.77
C ILE A 68 14.33 12.94 1.62
N GLU A 69 15.46 12.47 1.10
CA GLU A 69 16.15 13.09 -0.03
C GLU A 69 15.28 13.06 -1.29
N THR A 70 14.60 11.93 -1.55
CA THR A 70 13.61 11.80 -2.61
C THR A 70 12.48 12.80 -2.46
N ILE A 71 11.87 12.88 -1.29
CA ILE A 71 10.78 13.80 -0.99
C ILE A 71 11.21 15.25 -1.25
N LYS A 72 12.43 15.62 -0.82
CA LYS A 72 12.98 16.96 -1.03
C LYS A 72 13.29 17.26 -2.49
N SER A 73 13.96 16.36 -3.19
CA SER A 73 14.41 16.55 -4.58
C SER A 73 13.23 16.62 -5.57
N HIS A 74 12.15 15.89 -5.30
CA HIS A 74 10.94 15.92 -6.12
C HIS A 74 9.97 17.06 -5.76
N GLY A 75 10.29 17.85 -4.76
CA GLY A 75 9.45 18.96 -4.33
C GLY A 75 8.14 18.53 -3.67
N PHE A 76 8.10 17.34 -3.05
CA PHE A 76 6.92 16.83 -2.34
C PHE A 76 6.67 17.50 -0.99
N LEU A 77 7.55 18.39 -0.54
CA LEU A 77 7.34 19.17 0.68
C LEU A 77 6.70 20.51 0.36
N THR A 78 5.41 20.57 0.54
CA THR A 78 4.65 21.83 0.49
C THR A 78 3.90 22.02 1.80
N SER A 79 3.43 23.22 2.07
CA SER A 79 2.63 23.53 3.27
C SER A 79 1.36 22.66 3.39
N ASN A 80 0.87 22.15 2.26
CA ASN A 80 -0.35 21.36 2.16
C ASN A 80 -0.08 19.85 1.96
N SER A 81 1.19 19.44 2.01
CA SER A 81 1.52 18.00 1.97
C SER A 81 1.09 17.31 3.26
N ARG A 82 0.50 16.14 3.15
CA ARG A 82 -0.05 15.36 4.26
C ARG A 82 0.25 13.88 4.06
N SER A 83 0.30 13.15 5.18
CA SER A 83 0.38 11.68 5.18
C SER A 83 -0.77 11.05 5.93
N GLU A 84 -1.01 9.77 5.70
CA GLU A 84 -2.02 8.95 6.36
C GLU A 84 -3.43 9.56 6.29
N ILE A 85 -3.81 10.02 5.08
CA ILE A 85 -5.07 10.72 4.86
C ILE A 85 -6.20 9.72 4.67
N ASP A 86 -7.20 9.79 5.55
CA ASP A 86 -8.44 9.02 5.39
C ASP A 86 -9.31 9.65 4.30
N LEU A 87 -9.52 8.90 3.22
CA LEU A 87 -10.42 9.25 2.11
C LEU A 87 -11.76 8.50 2.19
N THR A 88 -12.11 7.99 3.37
CA THR A 88 -13.39 7.29 3.55
C THR A 88 -14.56 8.22 3.23
N THR A 89 -15.42 7.78 2.33
CA THR A 89 -16.56 8.57 1.86
C THR A 89 -17.76 7.71 1.52
N ASP A 90 -18.94 8.28 1.63
CA ASP A 90 -20.17 7.69 1.12
C ASP A 90 -20.42 8.18 -0.32
N TYR A 91 -20.75 7.27 -1.19
CA TYR A 91 -21.08 7.57 -2.58
C TYR A 91 -22.38 6.91 -3.00
N TYR A 92 -23.30 7.71 -3.57
CA TYR A 92 -24.52 7.24 -4.20
C TYR A 92 -24.38 7.28 -5.72
N SER A 93 -24.60 6.17 -6.37
CA SER A 93 -24.63 6.10 -7.83
C SER A 93 -26.04 6.04 -8.36
N PRO A 94 -26.52 7.07 -9.08
CA PRO A 94 -27.84 7.03 -9.73
C PRO A 94 -27.96 5.91 -10.76
N LYS A 95 -26.85 5.55 -11.44
CA LYS A 95 -26.80 4.47 -12.44
C LYS A 95 -27.15 3.11 -11.84
N TYR A 96 -26.77 2.86 -10.60
CA TYR A 96 -26.96 1.57 -9.92
C TYR A 96 -28.04 1.63 -8.84
N ASP A 97 -28.61 2.81 -8.58
CA ASP A 97 -29.54 3.08 -7.47
C ASP A 97 -29.03 2.49 -6.15
N MET A 98 -27.76 2.76 -5.86
CA MET A 98 -27.08 2.16 -4.72
C MET A 98 -26.14 3.16 -4.04
N LYS A 99 -26.21 3.19 -2.69
CA LYS A 99 -25.26 3.89 -1.85
C LYS A 99 -24.25 2.90 -1.29
N ILE A 100 -22.97 3.23 -1.37
CA ILE A 100 -21.88 2.44 -0.81
C ILE A 100 -20.96 3.34 0.01
N ARG A 101 -20.27 2.76 0.98
CA ARG A 101 -19.19 3.41 1.71
C ARG A 101 -17.86 2.90 1.18
N LEU A 102 -17.06 3.82 0.68
CA LEU A 102 -15.73 3.57 0.14
C LEU A 102 -14.71 3.92 1.21
N GLY A 103 -13.89 2.97 1.63
CA GLY A 103 -12.83 3.18 2.62
C GLY A 103 -11.45 3.16 1.98
N GLY A 104 -10.57 4.05 2.40
CA GLY A 104 -9.17 4.08 1.99
C GLY A 104 -8.37 5.10 2.77
N ARG A 105 -7.10 4.77 3.00
CA ARG A 105 -6.12 5.65 3.61
C ARG A 105 -4.93 5.76 2.68
N VAL A 106 -4.60 6.99 2.33
CA VAL A 106 -3.51 7.31 1.40
C VAL A 106 -2.27 7.66 2.20
N ASP A 107 -1.12 7.07 1.82
CA ASP A 107 0.13 7.33 2.52
C ASP A 107 0.56 8.79 2.38
N PHE A 108 0.52 9.35 1.16
CA PHE A 108 0.95 10.73 0.91
C PHE A 108 0.04 11.43 -0.11
N ILE A 109 -0.39 12.66 0.22
CA ILE A 109 -1.00 13.60 -0.71
C ILE A 109 -0.22 14.90 -0.69
N HIS A 110 0.12 15.39 -1.88
CA HIS A 110 0.81 16.66 -2.08
C HIS A 110 -0.04 17.58 -2.95
N TYR A 111 -0.18 18.82 -2.50
CA TYR A 111 -0.88 19.87 -3.24
C TYR A 111 0.12 20.98 -3.58
N LYS A 112 0.32 21.22 -4.87
CA LYS A 112 1.24 22.24 -5.36
C LYS A 112 0.67 22.86 -6.63
N ASP A 113 0.64 24.20 -6.70
CA ASP A 113 0.28 24.98 -7.89
C ASP A 113 -1.06 24.56 -8.54
N GLY A 114 -2.04 24.15 -7.72
CA GLY A 114 -3.35 23.65 -8.20
C GLY A 114 -3.35 22.18 -8.59
N GLU A 115 -2.22 21.51 -8.53
CA GLU A 115 -2.10 20.06 -8.75
C GLU A 115 -2.23 19.28 -7.44
N SER A 116 -2.76 18.06 -7.54
CA SER A 116 -2.75 17.09 -6.45
C SER A 116 -2.07 15.79 -6.88
N TRP A 117 -1.11 15.34 -6.09
CA TRP A 117 -0.35 14.12 -6.35
C TRP A 117 -0.57 13.13 -5.22
N ILE A 118 -0.99 11.92 -5.56
CA ILE A 118 -1.15 10.82 -4.60
C ILE A 118 0.00 9.86 -4.78
N LEU A 119 0.67 9.55 -3.67
CA LEU A 119 1.79 8.62 -3.65
C LEU A 119 1.57 7.57 -2.55
N ASP A 120 1.96 6.35 -2.84
CA ASP A 120 1.90 5.24 -1.89
C ASP A 120 3.30 4.64 -1.69
N GLY A 121 3.67 4.45 -0.43
CA GLY A 121 5.00 4.00 -0.03
C GLY A 121 5.14 2.48 -0.05
N LYS A 122 6.18 1.96 -0.68
CA LYS A 122 6.41 0.52 -0.82
C LYS A 122 7.79 0.10 -0.31
N GLY A 123 7.81 -0.78 0.69
CA GLY A 123 9.03 -1.43 1.20
C GLY A 123 9.45 -2.68 0.40
N SER A 124 8.80 -2.97 -0.72
CA SER A 124 9.04 -4.15 -1.54
C SER A 124 10.33 -4.03 -2.35
N LYS A 125 10.98 -5.18 -2.62
CA LYS A 125 12.07 -5.32 -3.60
C LYS A 125 11.56 -5.57 -5.03
N TYR A 126 10.25 -5.71 -5.23
CA TYR A 126 9.62 -6.07 -6.51
C TYR A 126 8.70 -4.95 -6.96
N ARG A 127 9.22 -4.05 -7.79
CA ARG A 127 8.50 -2.85 -8.28
C ARG A 127 7.41 -3.20 -9.28
N GLU A 128 7.68 -4.16 -10.15
CA GLU A 128 6.85 -4.53 -11.30
C GLU A 128 5.47 -4.98 -10.89
N ARG A 129 5.33 -5.55 -9.69
CA ARG A 129 4.05 -6.02 -9.14
C ARG A 129 3.04 -4.92 -8.83
N TYR A 130 3.52 -3.69 -8.74
CA TYR A 130 2.69 -2.55 -8.37
C TYR A 130 2.27 -1.71 -9.58
N VAL A 131 2.93 -1.86 -10.73
CA VAL A 131 2.65 -1.06 -11.93
C VAL A 131 1.21 -1.23 -12.40
N ASP A 132 0.68 -2.46 -12.32
CA ASP A 132 -0.69 -2.81 -12.71
C ASP A 132 -1.66 -2.81 -11.51
N SER A 133 -1.25 -2.25 -10.38
CA SER A 133 -2.07 -2.22 -9.17
C SER A 133 -3.22 -1.23 -9.32
N GLU A 134 -4.44 -1.69 -9.10
CA GLU A 134 -5.64 -0.83 -9.04
C GLU A 134 -5.68 0.06 -7.77
N GLN A 135 -4.75 -0.11 -6.84
CA GLN A 135 -4.74 0.61 -5.55
C GLN A 135 -4.73 2.12 -5.74
N LEU A 136 -3.86 2.64 -6.60
CA LEU A 136 -3.76 4.09 -6.84
C LEU A 136 -4.97 4.64 -7.59
N ILE A 137 -5.54 3.86 -8.53
CA ILE A 137 -6.79 4.22 -9.20
C ILE A 137 -7.93 4.31 -8.18
N TRP A 138 -7.96 3.37 -7.22
CA TRP A 138 -8.92 3.41 -6.13
C TRP A 138 -8.80 4.67 -5.27
N TYR A 139 -7.60 5.11 -4.95
CA TYR A 139 -7.37 6.38 -4.26
C TYR A 139 -7.80 7.59 -5.12
N ALA A 140 -7.58 7.53 -6.43
CA ALA A 140 -8.05 8.58 -7.34
C ALA A 140 -9.59 8.67 -7.38
N VAL A 141 -10.29 7.52 -7.37
CA VAL A 141 -11.75 7.45 -7.25
C VAL A 141 -12.24 8.14 -5.98
N GLN A 142 -11.65 7.79 -4.83
CA GLN A 142 -12.04 8.37 -3.55
C GLN A 142 -11.75 9.87 -3.48
N HIS A 143 -10.59 10.30 -3.97
CA HIS A 143 -10.23 11.70 -4.06
C HIS A 143 -11.20 12.48 -4.96
N TYR A 144 -11.55 11.90 -6.12
CA TYR A 144 -12.53 12.50 -7.03
C TYR A 144 -13.90 12.66 -6.39
N ILE A 145 -14.38 11.65 -5.67
CA ILE A 145 -15.68 11.70 -4.99
C ILE A 145 -15.69 12.75 -3.89
N LEU A 146 -14.60 12.85 -3.10
CA LEU A 146 -14.51 13.79 -1.98
C LEU A 146 -14.30 15.25 -2.41
N TYR A 147 -13.46 15.47 -3.41
CA TYR A 147 -13.01 16.81 -3.77
C TYR A 147 -13.51 17.29 -5.13
N HIS A 148 -14.27 16.45 -5.84
CA HIS A 148 -14.78 16.72 -7.20
C HIS A 148 -13.67 17.04 -8.22
N MET A 149 -12.48 16.54 -7.97
CA MET A 149 -11.29 16.74 -8.80
C MET A 149 -10.43 15.47 -8.75
N ALA A 150 -10.05 14.97 -9.92
CA ALA A 150 -9.09 13.86 -10.00
C ALA A 150 -7.69 14.34 -9.59
N PRO A 151 -6.86 13.49 -8.97
CA PRO A 151 -5.46 13.80 -8.74
C PRO A 151 -4.75 14.05 -10.09
N THR A 152 -3.77 14.94 -10.12
CA THR A 152 -2.98 15.19 -11.34
C THR A 152 -2.00 14.07 -11.63
N ARG A 153 -1.47 13.44 -10.58
CA ARG A 153 -0.51 12.33 -10.70
C ARG A 153 -0.74 11.26 -9.63
N LEU A 154 -0.49 10.03 -10.03
CA LEU A 154 -0.49 8.87 -9.13
C LEU A 154 0.85 8.16 -9.22
N GLY A 155 1.41 7.74 -8.10
CA GLY A 155 2.70 7.07 -8.10
C GLY A 155 3.01 6.27 -6.84
N PHE A 156 4.06 5.50 -6.92
CA PHE A 156 4.64 4.77 -5.80
C PHE A 156 6.00 5.35 -5.42
N ILE A 157 6.30 5.38 -4.12
CA ILE A 157 7.64 5.64 -3.61
C ILE A 157 8.21 4.31 -3.11
N PHE A 158 9.24 3.81 -3.77
CA PHE A 158 9.91 2.57 -3.40
C PHE A 158 11.11 2.86 -2.50
N PHE A 159 10.97 2.65 -1.22
CA PHE A 159 11.99 2.97 -0.22
C PHE A 159 13.34 2.26 -0.46
N LYS A 160 13.31 1.07 -1.08
CA LYS A 160 14.50 0.25 -1.34
C LYS A 160 15.17 0.51 -2.70
N PHE A 161 14.79 1.59 -3.39
CA PHE A 161 15.34 1.96 -4.69
C PHE A 161 15.78 3.43 -4.71
N PRO A 162 16.85 3.78 -3.99
CA PRO A 162 17.27 5.19 -3.84
C PRO A 162 17.63 5.87 -5.16
N GLU A 163 18.11 5.12 -6.16
CA GLU A 163 18.50 5.67 -7.47
C GLU A 163 17.31 6.05 -8.36
N ASP A 164 16.18 5.35 -8.21
CA ASP A 164 14.95 5.59 -8.97
C ASP A 164 13.74 5.28 -8.07
N PRO A 165 13.50 6.11 -7.06
CA PRO A 165 12.54 5.79 -6.00
C PRO A 165 11.08 5.98 -6.40
N VAL A 166 10.78 6.84 -7.37
CA VAL A 166 9.40 7.19 -7.73
C VAL A 166 8.98 6.55 -9.04
N LYS A 167 7.89 5.78 -9.00
CA LYS A 167 7.27 5.23 -10.20
C LYS A 167 5.89 5.85 -10.38
N TRP A 168 5.74 6.68 -11.40
CA TRP A 168 4.45 7.23 -11.80
C TRP A 168 3.66 6.20 -12.59
N ILE A 169 2.34 6.20 -12.44
CA ILE A 169 1.42 5.41 -13.25
C ILE A 169 0.62 6.33 -14.16
N GLU A 170 0.37 5.85 -15.37
CA GLU A 170 -0.54 6.50 -16.32
C GLU A 170 -1.99 6.13 -15.95
N TYR A 171 -2.88 7.11 -15.97
CA TYR A 171 -4.30 6.91 -15.77
C TYR A 171 -5.10 8.04 -16.43
N ASP A 172 -6.37 7.79 -16.65
CA ASP A 172 -7.30 8.74 -17.28
C ASP A 172 -8.69 8.68 -16.62
N ASP A 173 -9.61 9.48 -17.08
CA ASP A 173 -10.98 9.50 -16.59
C ASP A 173 -11.72 8.18 -16.82
N ASP A 174 -11.36 7.43 -17.87
CA ASP A 174 -11.95 6.11 -18.14
C ASP A 174 -11.50 5.08 -17.11
N SER A 175 -10.26 5.14 -16.65
CA SER A 175 -9.73 4.33 -15.54
C SER A 175 -10.56 4.53 -14.28
N ILE A 176 -10.86 5.79 -13.92
CA ILE A 176 -11.69 6.13 -12.76
C ILE A 176 -13.12 5.59 -12.94
N ARG A 177 -13.74 5.84 -14.10
CA ARG A 177 -15.11 5.35 -14.39
C ARG A 177 -15.19 3.85 -14.33
N LYS A 178 -14.26 3.15 -14.96
CA LYS A 178 -14.17 1.68 -14.95
C LYS A 178 -14.02 1.13 -13.53
N SER A 179 -13.20 1.76 -12.70
CA SER A 179 -13.02 1.36 -11.30
C SER A 179 -14.32 1.53 -10.50
N ILE A 180 -15.04 2.64 -10.68
CA ILE A 180 -16.36 2.86 -10.08
C ILE A 180 -17.37 1.77 -10.54
N ASP A 181 -17.48 1.54 -11.85
CA ASP A 181 -18.40 0.54 -12.41
C ASP A 181 -18.08 -0.89 -11.91
N THR A 182 -16.80 -1.23 -11.84
CA THR A 182 -16.35 -2.52 -11.29
C THR A 182 -16.76 -2.66 -9.82
N THR A 183 -16.56 -1.62 -9.03
CA THR A 183 -16.94 -1.60 -7.61
C THR A 183 -18.44 -1.84 -7.42
N PHE A 184 -19.28 -1.13 -8.15
CA PHE A 184 -20.73 -1.33 -8.06
C PHE A 184 -21.16 -2.70 -8.56
N SER A 185 -20.51 -3.24 -9.60
CA SER A 185 -20.73 -4.61 -10.07
C SER A 185 -20.42 -5.65 -8.98
N ILE A 186 -19.31 -5.46 -8.27
CA ILE A 186 -18.92 -6.32 -7.13
C ILE A 186 -19.93 -6.18 -5.99
N MET A 187 -20.30 -4.95 -5.62
CA MET A 187 -21.29 -4.70 -4.56
C MET A 187 -22.65 -5.32 -4.88
N LYS A 188 -23.08 -5.26 -6.15
CA LYS A 188 -24.32 -5.94 -6.60
C LYS A 188 -24.23 -7.45 -6.42
N LYS A 189 -23.09 -8.07 -6.76
CA LYS A 189 -22.88 -9.51 -6.55
C LYS A 189 -22.94 -9.86 -5.06
N ILE A 190 -22.30 -9.06 -4.20
CA ILE A 190 -22.33 -9.22 -2.74
C ILE A 190 -23.78 -9.15 -2.22
N HIS A 191 -24.56 -8.16 -2.68
CA HIS A 191 -25.96 -7.98 -2.30
C HIS A 191 -26.84 -9.19 -2.71
N LEU A 192 -26.53 -9.80 -3.85
CA LEU A 192 -27.19 -11.00 -4.35
C LEU A 192 -26.60 -12.30 -3.77
N SER A 193 -25.69 -12.21 -2.81
CA SER A 193 -24.96 -13.37 -2.22
C SER A 193 -24.25 -14.23 -3.27
N ILE A 194 -23.74 -13.59 -4.34
CA ILE A 194 -22.99 -14.26 -5.40
C ILE A 194 -21.48 -14.13 -5.09
N PHE A 195 -20.88 -15.22 -4.66
CA PHE A 195 -19.46 -15.29 -4.29
C PHE A 195 -18.74 -16.38 -5.11
N PRO A 196 -18.41 -16.12 -6.39
CA PRO A 196 -17.68 -17.08 -7.19
C PRO A 196 -16.31 -17.34 -6.60
N ALA A 197 -15.88 -18.60 -6.56
CA ALA A 197 -14.54 -18.94 -6.17
C ALA A 197 -13.53 -18.33 -7.17
N ASN A 198 -12.44 -17.80 -6.63
CA ASN A 198 -11.31 -17.26 -7.42
C ASN A 198 -10.00 -17.92 -6.94
N PRO A 199 -9.71 -19.15 -7.40
CA PRO A 199 -8.53 -19.89 -6.96
C PRO A 199 -7.25 -19.16 -7.33
N SER A 200 -6.36 -19.01 -6.36
CA SER A 200 -5.07 -18.32 -6.51
C SER A 200 -4.08 -18.80 -5.44
N SER A 201 -2.85 -18.32 -5.50
CA SER A 201 -1.85 -18.55 -4.44
C SER A 201 -2.36 -18.12 -3.05
N GLY A 202 -3.26 -17.15 -2.97
CA GLY A 202 -3.92 -16.71 -1.75
C GLY A 202 -4.77 -17.79 -1.07
N CYS A 203 -5.15 -18.86 -1.76
CA CYS A 203 -5.88 -20.00 -1.17
C CYS A 203 -5.11 -20.68 -0.05
N ARG A 204 -3.78 -20.58 -0.01
CA ARG A 204 -2.96 -21.13 1.08
C ARG A 204 -3.26 -20.50 2.43
N MET A 205 -3.62 -19.21 2.44
CA MET A 205 -3.91 -18.44 3.66
C MET A 205 -5.42 -18.19 3.83
N CYS A 206 -6.25 -18.71 2.93
CA CYS A 206 -7.68 -18.48 2.96
C CYS A 206 -8.35 -19.36 4.02
N GLY A 207 -9.04 -18.75 4.97
CA GLY A 207 -9.77 -19.46 6.04
C GLY A 207 -10.93 -20.35 5.54
N TYR A 208 -11.33 -20.19 4.28
CA TYR A 208 -12.39 -20.99 3.64
C TYR A 208 -11.85 -22.14 2.79
N THR A 209 -10.55 -22.33 2.65
CA THR A 209 -9.93 -23.33 1.77
C THR A 209 -10.49 -24.74 2.00
N SER A 210 -10.66 -25.16 3.25
CA SER A 210 -11.20 -26.49 3.59
C SER A 210 -12.66 -26.71 3.17
N LYS A 211 -13.39 -25.64 2.85
CA LYS A 211 -14.80 -25.64 2.43
C LYS A 211 -14.96 -25.23 0.97
N CYS A 212 -13.87 -24.86 0.28
CA CYS A 212 -13.86 -24.39 -1.10
C CYS A 212 -13.27 -25.47 -1.99
N GLU A 213 -14.10 -26.12 -2.78
CA GLU A 213 -13.69 -27.22 -3.67
C GLU A 213 -12.66 -26.75 -4.71
N GLU A 214 -12.89 -25.58 -5.33
CA GLU A 214 -12.01 -25.00 -6.34
C GLU A 214 -10.64 -24.62 -5.74
N GLY A 215 -10.63 -24.01 -4.54
CA GLY A 215 -9.40 -23.68 -3.83
C GLY A 215 -8.60 -24.91 -3.45
N THR A 216 -9.27 -25.95 -2.98
CA THR A 216 -8.65 -27.25 -2.63
C THR A 216 -8.07 -27.93 -3.88
N LYS A 217 -8.79 -27.97 -5.00
CA LYS A 217 -8.31 -28.51 -6.28
C LYS A 217 -7.10 -27.74 -6.79
N PHE A 218 -7.14 -26.41 -6.73
CA PHE A 218 -6.03 -25.55 -7.15
C PHE A 218 -4.75 -25.84 -6.35
N LEU A 219 -4.85 -25.91 -5.02
CA LEU A 219 -3.70 -26.22 -4.17
C LEU A 219 -3.17 -27.64 -4.36
N ALA A 220 -4.04 -28.62 -4.58
CA ALA A 220 -3.65 -29.99 -4.86
C ALA A 220 -2.90 -30.11 -6.20
N ALA A 221 -3.39 -29.46 -7.26
CA ALA A 221 -2.72 -29.45 -8.56
C ALA A 221 -1.33 -28.82 -8.45
N ARG A 222 -1.20 -27.70 -7.77
CA ARG A 222 0.08 -26.99 -7.59
C ARG A 222 1.08 -27.78 -6.72
N LYS A 223 0.61 -28.55 -5.75
CA LYS A 223 1.44 -29.45 -4.94
C LYS A 223 2.06 -30.57 -5.81
N VAL A 224 1.34 -31.04 -6.81
CA VAL A 224 1.84 -32.03 -7.76
C VAL A 224 2.90 -31.41 -8.68
N GLU A 225 2.66 -30.20 -9.20
CA GLU A 225 3.61 -29.47 -10.05
C GLU A 225 4.95 -29.17 -9.35
N THR A 226 4.90 -28.81 -8.09
CA THR A 226 6.09 -28.47 -7.29
C THR A 226 6.81 -29.70 -6.69
N GLY A 227 6.33 -30.92 -6.96
CA GLY A 227 6.92 -32.14 -6.40
C GLY A 227 6.90 -32.21 -4.87
N GLY A 228 5.95 -31.49 -4.23
CA GLY A 228 5.81 -31.41 -2.79
C GLY A 228 6.79 -30.48 -2.08
N ARG A 229 7.67 -29.78 -2.83
CA ARG A 229 8.51 -28.73 -2.24
C ARG A 229 7.63 -27.54 -1.85
N VAL A 230 7.75 -27.11 -0.60
CA VAL A 230 7.20 -25.83 -0.17
C VAL A 230 8.09 -24.76 -0.77
N ASP A 231 7.65 -24.19 -1.88
CA ASP A 231 8.31 -23.02 -2.46
C ASP A 231 8.04 -21.82 -1.55
N VAL A 232 9.03 -21.48 -0.75
CA VAL A 232 8.95 -20.35 0.20
C VAL A 232 8.81 -19.03 -0.56
N ASP A 233 9.33 -18.95 -1.78
CA ASP A 233 9.23 -17.76 -2.63
C ASP A 233 7.80 -17.56 -3.13
N SER A 234 7.04 -18.63 -3.35
CA SER A 234 5.62 -18.55 -3.69
C SER A 234 4.73 -18.15 -2.48
N PHE A 235 5.24 -18.26 -1.25
CA PHE A 235 4.53 -17.82 -0.05
C PHE A 235 4.31 -16.30 -0.04
N PHE A 236 5.21 -15.56 -0.68
CA PHE A 236 5.13 -14.11 -0.86
C PHE A 236 4.64 -13.70 -2.25
N GLY A 237 4.04 -14.60 -3.02
CA GLY A 237 3.61 -14.35 -4.38
C GLY A 237 4.81 -14.23 -5.36
N LEU A 238 5.92 -14.89 -5.07
CA LEU A 238 7.11 -15.00 -5.90
C LEU A 238 6.95 -16.21 -6.82
N ASP A 239 6.11 -16.10 -7.85
CA ASP A 239 6.18 -17.09 -8.93
C ASP A 239 7.49 -16.83 -9.71
N PRO A 240 8.33 -17.87 -9.94
CA PRO A 240 9.48 -17.70 -10.84
C PRO A 240 8.96 -17.35 -12.23
N VAL A 241 9.60 -16.36 -12.85
CA VAL A 241 9.41 -15.99 -14.25
C VAL A 241 9.87 -17.14 -15.12
#